data_cbd9af7f8638342dad910d419cc8508b
#
_entry.id   cbd9af7f8638342dad910d419cc8508b
#
_cell.length_a   1.000
_cell.length_b   1.000
_cell.length_c   1.000
_cell.angle_alpha   90.00
_cell.angle_beta   90.00
_cell.angle_gamma   90.00
#
_symmetry.space_group_name_H-M   'P 1'
#
loop_
_entity.id
_entity.type
_entity.pdbx_description
1 polymer ?
#
loop_
_entity_poly.entity_id
_entity_poly.type
_entity_poly.pdbx_seq_one_letter_code
_entity_poly.pdbx_strand_id
1 'polypeptide(L)'
;SSLRSVGAIAGGAAAVIAALEDALGQEGLLLLPSFNLVPRDKEGRAAGWDCEQTPSTVGWLSEYFRRMPGTARSDHYSHAVAARGRKASTFVADHCSDEGPPSPWDLPPWGKAFGTDSPMFRAWAQGGHLLMLGVDYTSSTYIHFVEVLYWQKLCASAADARFPALKRAELGALWDRGGHLQRGSVGDARCRLFSLDEYVQTLLAEVEANPTSYLS
;
A
#
# COMPACT_ATOMS: atom_id res chain seq x y z
N SER A 1 -1.49 4.99 -7.99
CA SER A 1 -1.50 6.24 -8.79
C SER A 1 -1.69 5.97 -10.26
N SER A 2 -2.40 6.85 -10.95
CA SER A 2 -2.59 6.77 -12.41
C SER A 2 -2.14 8.08 -13.06
N LEU A 3 -0.98 8.07 -13.72
CA LEU A 3 -0.51 9.23 -14.50
C LEU A 3 -1.41 9.52 -15.70
N ARG A 4 -2.14 8.52 -16.24
CA ARG A 4 -3.07 8.75 -17.35
C ARG A 4 -4.22 9.68 -16.96
N SER A 5 -4.71 9.58 -15.73
CA SER A 5 -5.78 10.45 -15.24
C SER A 5 -5.30 11.85 -14.86
N VAL A 6 -4.00 12.03 -14.69
CA VAL A 6 -3.42 13.37 -14.44
C VAL A 6 -3.33 14.20 -15.73
N GLY A 7 -3.30 13.55 -16.90
CA GLY A 7 -3.11 14.21 -18.17
C GLY A 7 -1.64 14.50 -18.50
N ALA A 8 -1.40 15.41 -19.44
CA ALA A 8 -0.05 15.78 -19.84
C ALA A 8 0.59 16.71 -18.79
N ILE A 9 1.68 16.27 -18.18
CA ILE A 9 2.45 17.04 -17.21
C ILE A 9 3.83 17.35 -17.83
N ALA A 10 4.21 18.62 -17.87
CA ALA A 10 5.58 19.01 -18.22
C ALA A 10 6.57 18.38 -17.22
N GLY A 11 7.58 17.66 -17.73
CA GLY A 11 8.51 16.87 -16.91
C GLY A 11 8.01 15.49 -16.46
N GLY A 12 6.78 15.12 -16.77
CA GLY A 12 6.24 13.75 -16.57
C GLY A 12 6.33 13.24 -15.13
N ALA A 13 6.71 11.96 -14.98
CA ALA A 13 6.83 11.31 -13.67
C ALA A 13 7.84 12.01 -12.74
N ALA A 14 8.93 12.51 -13.28
CA ALA A 14 9.95 13.23 -12.50
C ALA A 14 9.37 14.47 -11.82
N ALA A 15 8.59 15.27 -12.54
CA ALA A 15 7.98 16.49 -12.00
C ALA A 15 6.94 16.16 -10.91
N VAL A 16 6.16 15.09 -11.08
CA VAL A 16 5.20 14.64 -10.05
C VAL A 16 5.92 14.22 -8.78
N ILE A 17 7.00 13.45 -8.89
CA ILE A 17 7.76 12.99 -7.74
C ILE A 17 8.44 14.17 -7.04
N ALA A 18 9.09 15.06 -7.79
CA ALA A 18 9.73 16.25 -7.24
C ALA A 18 8.73 17.12 -6.47
N ALA A 19 7.54 17.35 -7.01
CA ALA A 19 6.50 18.11 -6.33
C ALA A 19 6.01 17.45 -5.01
N LEU A 20 5.96 16.11 -4.96
CA LEU A 20 5.64 15.38 -3.74
C LEU A 20 6.78 15.47 -2.72
N GLU A 21 8.03 15.34 -3.16
CA GLU A 21 9.21 15.48 -2.29
C GLU A 21 9.32 16.92 -1.74
N ASP A 22 9.07 17.93 -2.57
CA ASP A 22 9.06 19.34 -2.15
C ASP A 22 7.97 19.61 -1.09
N ALA A 23 6.77 19.05 -1.29
CA ALA A 23 5.67 19.20 -0.33
C ALA A 23 5.96 18.50 1.01
N LEU A 24 6.69 17.40 1.01
CA LEU A 24 7.10 16.67 2.21
C LEU A 24 8.29 17.33 2.93
N GLY A 25 9.12 18.07 2.20
CA GLY A 25 10.33 18.71 2.73
C GLY A 25 11.43 17.70 3.09
N GLN A 26 12.52 18.21 3.67
CA GLN A 26 13.74 17.43 3.93
C GLN A 26 13.55 16.32 4.97
N GLU A 27 12.62 16.48 5.88
CA GLU A 27 12.31 15.51 6.93
C GLU A 27 11.28 14.45 6.48
N GLY A 28 10.68 14.65 5.30
CA GLY A 28 9.64 13.81 4.77
C GLY A 28 10.13 12.46 4.24
N LEU A 29 9.22 11.52 4.15
CA LEU A 29 9.44 10.20 3.57
C LEU A 29 8.31 9.92 2.58
N LEU A 30 8.66 9.70 1.32
CA LEU A 30 7.74 9.33 0.26
C LEU A 30 7.81 7.83 0.01
N LEU A 31 6.66 7.17 0.06
CA LEU A 31 6.52 5.73 -0.20
C LEU A 31 5.65 5.52 -1.44
N LEU A 32 6.08 4.66 -2.34
CA LEU A 32 5.25 4.17 -3.44
C LEU A 32 5.22 2.63 -3.46
N PRO A 33 4.07 2.02 -3.78
CA PRO A 33 4.03 0.58 -3.95
C PRO A 33 4.96 0.16 -5.09
N SER A 34 5.78 -0.85 -4.85
CA SER A 34 6.71 -1.41 -5.83
C SER A 34 6.44 -2.90 -6.03
N PHE A 35 5.15 -3.24 -6.05
CA PHE A 35 4.67 -4.62 -6.04
C PHE A 35 4.99 -5.36 -7.33
N ASN A 36 5.27 -6.65 -7.18
CA ASN A 36 5.34 -7.62 -8.26
C ASN A 36 4.10 -8.54 -8.17
N LEU A 37 3.14 -8.33 -9.06
CA LEU A 37 1.88 -9.08 -9.10
C LEU A 37 1.78 -9.99 -10.34
N VAL A 38 2.87 -10.18 -11.06
CA VAL A 38 2.99 -11.02 -12.25
C VAL A 38 4.24 -11.89 -12.11
N PRO A 39 4.16 -13.23 -12.27
CA PRO A 39 2.98 -14.07 -12.46
C PRO A 39 1.91 -13.98 -11.36
N ARG A 40 0.72 -14.55 -11.61
CA ARG A 40 -0.37 -14.48 -10.63
C ARG A 40 -0.17 -15.42 -9.44
N ASP A 41 0.46 -16.56 -9.66
CA ASP A 41 0.80 -17.48 -8.57
C ASP A 41 1.99 -16.94 -7.75
N LYS A 42 1.99 -17.22 -6.47
CA LYS A 42 2.99 -16.67 -5.55
C LYS A 42 4.36 -17.34 -5.69
N GLU A 43 4.37 -18.62 -6.02
CA GLU A 43 5.58 -19.41 -6.23
C GLU A 43 6.35 -18.92 -7.46
N GLY A 44 5.67 -18.65 -8.57
CA GLY A 44 6.27 -18.07 -9.77
C GLY A 44 6.82 -16.66 -9.55
N ARG A 45 6.11 -15.83 -8.76
CA ARG A 45 6.63 -14.52 -8.38
C ARG A 45 7.89 -14.63 -7.53
N ALA A 46 7.88 -15.54 -6.56
CA ALA A 46 8.99 -15.76 -5.65
C ALA A 46 10.23 -16.32 -6.37
N ALA A 47 10.04 -17.29 -7.26
CA ALA A 47 11.14 -17.90 -8.02
C ALA A 47 11.87 -16.90 -8.93
N GLY A 48 11.16 -15.91 -9.47
CA GLY A 48 11.73 -14.86 -10.33
C GLY A 48 12.08 -13.56 -9.63
N TRP A 49 11.97 -13.50 -8.30
CA TRP A 49 12.18 -12.27 -7.57
C TRP A 49 13.64 -11.89 -7.43
N ASP A 50 13.91 -10.66 -7.78
CA ASP A 50 15.15 -9.93 -7.52
C ASP A 50 14.78 -8.52 -7.07
N CYS A 51 15.24 -8.12 -5.88
CA CYS A 51 14.86 -6.83 -5.28
C CYS A 51 15.26 -5.63 -6.14
N GLU A 52 16.37 -5.71 -6.87
CA GLU A 52 16.86 -4.62 -7.71
C GLU A 52 16.27 -4.68 -9.13
N GLN A 53 16.18 -5.88 -9.73
CA GLN A 53 15.86 -6.04 -11.14
C GLN A 53 14.38 -6.23 -11.42
N THR A 54 13.63 -6.89 -10.53
CA THR A 54 12.22 -7.19 -10.78
C THR A 54 11.39 -5.90 -10.90
N PRO A 55 10.71 -5.65 -12.03
CA PRO A 55 9.94 -4.43 -12.21
C PRO A 55 8.75 -4.33 -11.26
N SER A 56 8.36 -3.10 -10.94
CA SER A 56 7.04 -2.84 -10.34
C SER A 56 5.95 -3.00 -11.39
N THR A 57 4.93 -3.81 -11.10
CA THR A 57 3.81 -4.08 -12.02
C THR A 57 2.57 -3.24 -11.73
N VAL A 58 2.65 -2.30 -10.77
CA VAL A 58 1.51 -1.48 -10.29
C VAL A 58 1.52 -0.05 -10.82
N GLY A 59 2.07 0.15 -11.98
CA GLY A 59 1.98 1.38 -12.74
C GLY A 59 3.32 2.06 -13.01
N TRP A 60 3.33 2.90 -14.05
CA TRP A 60 4.53 3.57 -14.55
C TRP A 60 5.19 4.48 -13.51
N LEU A 61 4.41 5.24 -12.74
CA LEU A 61 4.97 6.13 -11.71
C LEU A 61 5.75 5.33 -10.65
N SER A 62 5.21 4.19 -10.23
CA SER A 62 5.86 3.31 -9.26
C SER A 62 7.15 2.71 -9.81
N GLU A 63 7.16 2.27 -11.07
CA GLU A 63 8.37 1.72 -11.70
C GLU A 63 9.41 2.82 -11.94
N TYR A 64 9.01 4.01 -12.38
CA TYR A 64 9.91 5.14 -12.52
C TYR A 64 10.55 5.52 -11.18
N PHE A 65 9.73 5.66 -10.12
CA PHE A 65 10.18 5.99 -8.77
C PHE A 65 11.21 4.97 -8.24
N ARG A 66 10.89 3.69 -8.40
CA ARG A 66 11.78 2.60 -7.99
C ARG A 66 13.18 2.70 -8.61
N ARG A 67 13.26 3.15 -9.85
CA ARG A 67 14.52 3.24 -10.62
C ARG A 67 15.28 4.55 -10.41
N MET A 68 14.73 5.50 -9.70
CA MET A 68 15.43 6.75 -9.43
C MET A 68 16.64 6.52 -8.52
N PRO A 69 17.80 7.16 -8.79
CA PRO A 69 18.96 7.08 -7.91
C PRO A 69 18.60 7.47 -6.47
N GLY A 70 19.06 6.69 -5.50
CA GLY A 70 18.80 6.92 -4.08
C GLY A 70 17.44 6.44 -3.58
N THR A 71 16.64 5.77 -4.41
CA THR A 71 15.44 5.06 -3.96
C THR A 71 15.84 3.75 -3.28
N ALA A 72 15.38 3.55 -2.04
CA ALA A 72 15.46 2.26 -1.36
C ALA A 72 14.21 1.43 -1.65
N ARG A 73 14.35 0.11 -1.69
CA ARG A 73 13.23 -0.83 -1.90
C ARG A 73 13.25 -1.91 -0.84
N SER A 74 12.09 -2.28 -0.31
CA SER A 74 11.98 -3.40 0.61
C SER A 74 12.07 -4.74 -0.14
N ASP A 75 12.66 -5.72 0.51
CA ASP A 75 12.82 -7.05 -0.06
C ASP A 75 11.62 -7.93 0.29
N HIS A 76 10.63 -7.98 -0.62
CA HIS A 76 9.49 -8.89 -0.54
C HIS A 76 9.00 -9.21 -1.95
N TYR A 77 8.96 -10.47 -2.30
CA TYR A 77 8.68 -10.98 -3.65
C TYR A 77 7.37 -10.46 -4.29
N SER A 78 6.41 -10.03 -3.50
CA SER A 78 5.08 -9.62 -3.95
C SER A 78 4.74 -8.17 -3.58
N HIS A 79 4.92 -7.80 -2.31
CA HIS A 79 4.44 -6.52 -1.74
C HIS A 79 5.58 -5.55 -1.39
N ALA A 80 6.67 -5.57 -2.17
CA ALA A 80 7.76 -4.61 -1.98
C ALA A 80 7.28 -3.16 -2.06
N VAL A 81 7.87 -2.29 -1.26
CA VAL A 81 7.61 -0.85 -1.25
C VAL A 81 8.90 -0.11 -1.53
N ALA A 82 8.84 0.88 -2.39
CA ALA A 82 9.94 1.79 -2.65
C ALA A 82 9.81 3.07 -1.80
N ALA A 83 10.93 3.60 -1.33
CA ALA A 83 10.98 4.74 -0.43
C ALA A 83 12.08 5.73 -0.83
N ARG A 84 11.79 7.04 -0.67
CA ARG A 84 12.76 8.14 -0.82
C ARG A 84 12.53 9.17 0.28
N GLY A 85 13.60 9.82 0.69
CA GLY A 85 13.57 10.82 1.76
C GLY A 85 14.32 10.35 3.01
N ARG A 86 14.04 11.02 4.12
CA ARG A 86 14.75 10.75 5.37
C ARG A 86 14.55 9.33 5.85
N LYS A 87 15.63 8.63 6.17
CA LYS A 87 15.64 7.25 6.68
C LYS A 87 14.99 6.21 5.74
N ALA A 88 14.89 6.49 4.44
CA ALA A 88 14.24 5.59 3.48
C ALA A 88 14.76 4.15 3.57
N SER A 89 16.09 3.94 3.59
CA SER A 89 16.69 2.60 3.67
C SER A 89 16.33 1.87 4.95
N THR A 90 16.37 2.56 6.09
CA THR A 90 15.98 1.97 7.38
C THR A 90 14.48 1.65 7.43
N PHE A 91 13.67 2.50 6.80
CA PHE A 91 12.21 2.32 6.80
C PHE A 91 11.75 1.09 6.03
N VAL A 92 12.45 0.72 4.97
CA VAL A 92 12.12 -0.43 4.14
C VAL A 92 12.93 -1.70 4.48
N ALA A 93 13.86 -1.60 5.44
CA ALA A 93 14.64 -2.75 5.89
C ALA A 93 13.76 -3.78 6.60
N ASP A 94 14.27 -5.02 6.65
CA ASP A 94 13.71 -6.13 7.44
C ASP A 94 12.29 -6.58 7.04
N HIS A 95 11.83 -6.25 5.83
CA HIS A 95 10.52 -6.70 5.34
C HIS A 95 10.37 -8.23 5.27
N CYS A 96 11.49 -8.95 5.26
CA CYS A 96 11.52 -10.42 5.31
C CYS A 96 11.25 -11.01 6.71
N SER A 97 10.91 -10.20 7.71
CA SER A 97 10.60 -10.65 9.06
C SER A 97 9.30 -11.46 9.13
N ASP A 98 9.26 -12.45 10.03
CA ASP A 98 8.08 -13.27 10.31
C ASP A 98 7.20 -12.71 11.44
N GLU A 99 7.45 -11.47 11.87
CA GLU A 99 6.72 -10.84 12.96
C GLU A 99 5.41 -10.17 12.48
N GLY A 100 4.35 -10.29 13.29
CA GLY A 100 3.07 -9.60 13.07
C GLY A 100 1.97 -10.48 12.43
N PRO A 101 0.89 -9.87 11.91
CA PRO A 101 -0.28 -10.60 11.43
C PRO A 101 0.05 -11.45 10.19
N PRO A 102 -0.51 -12.67 10.10
CA PRO A 102 -0.36 -13.51 8.92
C PRO A 102 -1.18 -13.00 7.74
N SER A 103 -0.77 -13.36 6.52
CA SER A 103 -1.50 -13.07 5.30
C SER A 103 -1.38 -14.18 4.26
N PRO A 104 -2.26 -14.26 3.26
CA PRO A 104 -2.15 -15.24 2.17
C PRO A 104 -0.91 -15.06 1.28
N TRP A 105 -0.24 -13.90 1.38
CA TRP A 105 0.94 -13.56 0.58
C TRP A 105 2.25 -13.87 1.31
N ASP A 106 2.18 -14.41 2.53
CA ASP A 106 3.37 -14.78 3.28
C ASP A 106 4.02 -16.01 2.63
N LEU A 107 5.34 -15.95 2.49
CA LEU A 107 6.12 -17.04 1.89
C LEU A 107 7.58 -16.95 2.35
N PRO A 108 8.14 -17.99 3.00
CA PRO A 108 9.58 -18.03 3.28
C PRO A 108 10.42 -17.99 2.00
N PRO A 109 11.59 -17.32 1.98
CA PRO A 109 12.21 -16.60 3.09
C PRO A 109 11.79 -15.13 3.22
N TRP A 110 10.79 -14.65 2.47
CA TRP A 110 10.43 -13.23 2.44
C TRP A 110 9.49 -12.79 3.57
N GLY A 111 9.16 -13.66 4.51
CA GLY A 111 8.40 -13.31 5.69
C GLY A 111 6.96 -12.87 5.40
N LYS A 112 6.49 -11.89 6.18
CA LYS A 112 5.09 -11.44 6.16
C LYS A 112 4.89 -10.16 5.34
N ALA A 113 3.99 -10.25 4.34
CA ALA A 113 3.66 -9.12 3.46
C ALA A 113 3.15 -7.87 4.19
N PHE A 114 2.44 -8.07 5.30
CA PHE A 114 1.86 -7.02 6.16
C PHE A 114 2.31 -7.16 7.61
N GLY A 115 3.45 -7.80 7.85
CA GLY A 115 4.04 -7.94 9.18
C GLY A 115 4.49 -6.62 9.78
N THR A 116 4.87 -6.64 11.07
CA THR A 116 5.27 -5.43 11.82
C THR A 116 6.46 -4.69 11.21
N ASP A 117 7.32 -5.41 10.49
CA ASP A 117 8.48 -4.85 9.81
C ASP A 117 8.21 -4.48 8.36
N SER A 118 7.01 -4.75 7.84
CA SER A 118 6.63 -4.29 6.50
C SER A 118 6.52 -2.76 6.46
N PRO A 119 6.93 -2.12 5.35
CA PRO A 119 6.75 -0.68 5.20
C PRO A 119 5.29 -0.23 5.27
N MET A 120 4.35 -1.10 4.91
CA MET A 120 2.91 -0.83 5.01
C MET A 120 2.47 -0.69 6.47
N PHE A 121 2.87 -1.65 7.31
CA PHE A 121 2.59 -1.60 8.75
C PHE A 121 3.27 -0.39 9.41
N ARG A 122 4.57 -0.19 9.12
CA ARG A 122 5.34 0.95 9.67
C ARG A 122 4.72 2.29 9.31
N ALA A 123 4.25 2.47 8.07
CA ALA A 123 3.59 3.71 7.65
C ALA A 123 2.29 3.96 8.42
N TRP A 124 1.48 2.92 8.64
CA TRP A 124 0.29 3.00 9.48
C TRP A 124 0.64 3.32 10.95
N ALA A 125 1.54 2.53 11.55
CA ALA A 125 1.90 2.66 12.97
C ALA A 125 2.60 3.98 13.32
N GLN A 126 3.23 4.64 12.34
CA GLN A 126 3.91 5.94 12.53
C GLN A 126 3.06 7.14 12.11
N GLY A 127 1.75 6.97 11.93
CA GLY A 127 0.84 8.07 11.59
C GLY A 127 1.00 8.60 10.16
N GLY A 128 1.39 7.74 9.24
CA GLY A 128 1.51 8.08 7.83
C GLY A 128 0.18 8.48 7.20
N HIS A 129 0.25 9.07 6.01
CA HIS A 129 -0.91 9.48 5.22
C HIS A 129 -0.97 8.73 3.90
N LEU A 130 -2.17 8.49 3.39
CA LEU A 130 -2.39 7.92 2.07
C LEU A 130 -2.83 9.00 1.09
N LEU A 131 -2.03 9.21 0.04
CA LEU A 131 -2.41 9.99 -1.12
C LEU A 131 -2.89 9.06 -2.24
N MET A 132 -4.17 9.14 -2.56
CA MET A 132 -4.75 8.49 -3.73
C MET A 132 -4.73 9.47 -4.90
N LEU A 133 -3.86 9.24 -5.87
CA LEU A 133 -3.66 10.10 -7.03
C LEU A 133 -4.30 9.45 -8.28
N GLY A 134 -5.47 9.91 -8.67
CA GLY A 134 -6.18 9.47 -9.87
C GLY A 134 -6.58 7.99 -9.85
N VAL A 135 -6.84 7.43 -8.69
CA VAL A 135 -7.29 6.05 -8.47
C VAL A 135 -8.45 6.01 -7.49
N ASP A 136 -9.21 4.94 -7.52
CA ASP A 136 -10.28 4.66 -6.57
C ASP A 136 -9.86 3.65 -5.48
N TYR A 137 -10.77 3.35 -4.56
CA TYR A 137 -10.53 2.48 -3.43
C TYR A 137 -10.32 1.01 -3.80
N THR A 138 -10.73 0.57 -4.98
CA THR A 138 -10.45 -0.79 -5.48
C THR A 138 -8.95 -1.02 -5.66
N SER A 139 -8.17 0.07 -5.83
CA SER A 139 -6.72 0.08 -5.92
C SER A 139 -6.02 0.28 -4.56
N SER A 140 -6.76 0.43 -3.46
CA SER A 140 -6.19 0.67 -2.14
C SER A 140 -5.66 -0.60 -1.50
N THR A 141 -4.36 -0.73 -1.39
CA THR A 141 -3.72 -1.86 -0.68
C THR A 141 -4.01 -1.85 0.82
N TYR A 142 -4.34 -0.71 1.40
CA TYR A 142 -4.71 -0.65 2.82
C TYR A 142 -6.07 -1.29 3.13
N ILE A 143 -6.94 -1.52 2.14
CA ILE A 143 -8.10 -2.40 2.36
C ILE A 143 -7.65 -3.85 2.54
N HIS A 144 -6.61 -4.31 1.82
CA HIS A 144 -5.99 -5.61 2.11
C HIS A 144 -5.39 -5.66 3.52
N PHE A 145 -4.84 -4.56 4.00
CA PHE A 145 -4.35 -4.49 5.38
C PHE A 145 -5.50 -4.62 6.39
N VAL A 146 -6.65 -4.01 6.13
CA VAL A 146 -7.88 -4.22 6.93
C VAL A 146 -8.32 -5.69 6.87
N GLU A 147 -8.31 -6.34 5.68
CA GLU A 147 -8.58 -7.77 5.54
C GLU A 147 -7.66 -8.62 6.43
N VAL A 148 -6.36 -8.30 6.46
CA VAL A 148 -5.36 -9.00 7.28
C VAL A 148 -5.63 -8.83 8.77
N LEU A 149 -5.88 -7.62 9.24
CA LEU A 149 -6.18 -7.34 10.65
C LEU A 149 -7.48 -8.01 11.08
N TYR A 150 -8.51 -7.96 10.25
CA TYR A 150 -9.77 -8.63 10.51
C TYR A 150 -9.61 -10.16 10.53
N TRP A 151 -8.86 -10.72 9.58
CA TRP A 151 -8.58 -12.16 9.56
C TRP A 151 -7.80 -12.63 10.79
N GLN A 152 -6.84 -11.85 11.26
CA GLN A 152 -6.13 -12.15 12.50
C GLN A 152 -7.10 -12.30 13.70
N LYS A 153 -8.10 -11.42 13.78
CA LYS A 153 -9.15 -11.52 14.82
C LYS A 153 -10.05 -12.74 14.64
N LEU A 154 -10.42 -13.07 13.40
CA LEU A 154 -11.20 -14.27 13.10
C LEU A 154 -10.42 -15.52 13.49
N CYS A 155 -9.14 -15.62 13.18
CA CYS A 155 -8.28 -16.75 13.53
C CYS A 155 -8.09 -16.92 15.05
N ALA A 156 -8.16 -15.86 15.82
CA ALA A 156 -8.14 -15.93 17.27
C ALA A 156 -9.39 -16.63 17.85
N SER A 157 -10.51 -16.59 17.13
CA SER A 157 -11.77 -17.23 17.51
C SER A 157 -11.98 -18.59 16.84
N ALA A 158 -11.44 -18.78 15.62
CA ALA A 158 -11.54 -20.00 14.84
C ALA A 158 -10.26 -20.16 14.00
N ALA A 159 -9.42 -21.13 14.38
CA ALA A 159 -8.08 -21.30 13.78
C ALA A 159 -8.10 -21.62 12.28
N ASP A 160 -9.22 -22.12 11.76
CA ASP A 160 -9.44 -22.45 10.35
C ASP A 160 -10.23 -21.36 9.59
N ALA A 161 -10.37 -20.17 10.17
CA ALA A 161 -11.07 -19.06 9.53
C ALA A 161 -10.47 -18.76 8.15
N ARG A 162 -11.35 -18.66 7.14
CA ARG A 162 -10.93 -18.30 5.79
C ARG A 162 -10.57 -16.83 5.71
N PHE A 163 -9.58 -16.52 4.86
CA PHE A 163 -9.21 -15.13 4.57
C PHE A 163 -10.41 -14.40 3.96
N PRO A 164 -10.83 -13.26 4.55
CA PRO A 164 -11.99 -12.52 4.06
C PRO A 164 -11.67 -11.79 2.75
N ALA A 165 -12.64 -11.71 1.87
CA ALA A 165 -12.59 -10.79 0.73
C ALA A 165 -13.58 -9.65 0.98
N LEU A 166 -13.09 -8.41 1.07
CA LEU A 166 -13.91 -7.25 1.38
C LEU A 166 -14.41 -6.54 0.11
N LYS A 167 -15.64 -6.04 0.18
CA LYS A 167 -16.25 -5.19 -0.85
C LYS A 167 -15.62 -3.79 -0.82
N ARG A 168 -14.49 -3.64 -1.53
CA ARG A 168 -13.63 -2.44 -1.46
C ARG A 168 -14.33 -1.16 -1.92
N ALA A 169 -15.21 -1.26 -2.93
CA ALA A 169 -15.94 -0.10 -3.43
C ALA A 169 -16.92 0.44 -2.37
N GLU A 170 -17.62 -0.44 -1.66
CA GLU A 170 -18.56 -0.10 -0.61
C GLU A 170 -17.86 0.50 0.61
N LEU A 171 -16.74 -0.09 1.05
CA LEU A 171 -15.91 0.47 2.11
C LEU A 171 -15.32 1.83 1.71
N GLY A 172 -14.88 1.96 0.47
CA GLY A 172 -14.43 3.25 -0.06
C GLY A 172 -15.53 4.30 -0.10
N ALA A 173 -16.75 3.92 -0.47
CA ALA A 173 -17.89 4.81 -0.45
C ALA A 173 -18.31 5.22 0.98
N LEU A 174 -18.19 4.31 1.96
CA LEU A 174 -18.36 4.64 3.37
C LEU A 174 -17.35 5.71 3.79
N TRP A 175 -16.05 5.49 3.50
CA TRP A 175 -15.00 6.43 3.84
C TRP A 175 -15.18 7.79 3.15
N ASP A 176 -15.56 7.81 1.87
CA ASP A 176 -15.83 9.07 1.15
C ASP A 176 -16.99 9.89 1.76
N ARG A 177 -17.95 9.25 2.45
CA ARG A 177 -19.08 9.94 3.09
C ARG A 177 -18.76 10.44 4.49
N GLY A 178 -18.05 9.66 5.30
CA GLY A 178 -17.89 9.91 6.73
C GLY A 178 -16.44 10.13 7.19
N GLY A 179 -15.44 9.83 6.38
CA GLY A 179 -14.04 9.95 6.74
C GLY A 179 -13.51 11.39 6.69
N HIS A 180 -12.51 11.66 7.51
CA HIS A 180 -11.77 12.92 7.46
C HIS A 180 -10.74 12.87 6.32
N LEU A 181 -11.09 13.41 5.17
CA LEU A 181 -10.20 13.44 4.02
C LEU A 181 -10.20 14.79 3.31
N GLN A 182 -9.02 15.16 2.82
CA GLN A 182 -8.85 16.29 1.92
C GLN A 182 -9.07 15.79 0.48
N ARG A 183 -9.83 16.57 -0.29
CA ARG A 183 -10.09 16.31 -1.71
C ARG A 183 -9.43 17.39 -2.55
N GLY A 184 -8.91 17.00 -3.69
CA GLY A 184 -8.30 17.89 -4.65
C GLY A 184 -8.23 17.27 -6.03
N SER A 185 -7.59 17.98 -6.95
CA SER A 185 -7.30 17.48 -8.29
C SER A 185 -5.90 17.88 -8.74
N VAL A 186 -5.28 17.03 -9.55
CA VAL A 186 -4.03 17.31 -10.26
C VAL A 186 -4.30 16.99 -11.72
N GLY A 187 -4.38 18.03 -12.57
CA GLY A 187 -4.96 17.89 -13.90
C GLY A 187 -6.39 17.34 -13.80
N ASP A 188 -6.69 16.29 -14.55
CA ASP A 188 -8.00 15.63 -14.53
C ASP A 188 -8.11 14.56 -13.43
N ALA A 189 -7.02 14.26 -12.71
CA ALA A 189 -7.00 13.25 -11.66
C ALA A 189 -7.65 13.76 -10.37
N ARG A 190 -8.68 13.08 -9.91
CA ARG A 190 -9.22 13.29 -8.55
C ARG A 190 -8.23 12.72 -7.53
N CYS A 191 -7.96 13.49 -6.49
CA CYS A 191 -7.05 13.13 -5.44
C CYS A 191 -7.75 13.11 -4.08
N ARG A 192 -7.26 12.24 -3.20
CA ARG A 192 -7.69 12.15 -1.80
C ARG A 192 -6.46 12.00 -0.92
N LEU A 193 -6.39 12.75 0.15
CA LEU A 193 -5.33 12.66 1.16
C LEU A 193 -5.96 12.50 2.54
N PHE A 194 -5.53 11.49 3.28
CA PHE A 194 -6.08 11.19 4.60
C PHE A 194 -5.11 10.38 5.46
N SER A 195 -5.35 10.40 6.79
CA SER A 195 -4.61 9.62 7.77
C SER A 195 -4.80 8.13 7.53
N LEU A 196 -3.71 7.36 7.54
CA LEU A 196 -3.75 5.91 7.46
C LEU A 196 -4.40 5.29 8.71
N ASP A 197 -4.12 5.86 9.88
CA ASP A 197 -4.66 5.34 11.12
C ASP A 197 -6.18 5.47 11.16
N GLU A 198 -6.71 6.66 10.93
CA GLU A 198 -8.17 6.87 10.89
C GLU A 198 -8.85 5.99 9.83
N TYR A 199 -8.24 5.88 8.66
CA TYR A 199 -8.76 5.06 7.56
C TYR A 199 -8.86 3.58 7.94
N VAL A 200 -7.76 3.01 8.41
CA VAL A 200 -7.70 1.59 8.77
C VAL A 200 -8.61 1.28 9.95
N GLN A 201 -8.58 2.10 11.01
CA GLN A 201 -9.39 1.90 12.20
C GLN A 201 -10.90 2.01 11.89
N THR A 202 -11.30 3.03 11.12
CA THR A 202 -12.71 3.20 10.74
C THR A 202 -13.23 2.02 9.91
N LEU A 203 -12.47 1.59 8.90
CA LEU A 203 -12.89 0.48 8.06
C LEU A 203 -12.91 -0.85 8.84
N LEU A 204 -11.93 -1.08 9.71
CA LEU A 204 -11.87 -2.27 10.53
C LEU A 204 -13.07 -2.33 11.49
N ALA A 205 -13.36 -1.25 12.19
CA ALA A 205 -14.51 -1.16 13.10
C ALA A 205 -15.84 -1.39 12.37
N GLU A 206 -15.98 -0.84 11.17
CA GLU A 206 -17.20 -1.03 10.36
C GLU A 206 -17.37 -2.49 9.91
N VAL A 207 -16.28 -3.14 9.45
CA VAL A 207 -16.32 -4.56 9.06
C VAL A 207 -16.64 -5.46 10.25
N GLU A 208 -16.12 -5.16 11.44
CA GLU A 208 -16.41 -5.89 12.67
C GLU A 208 -17.88 -5.74 13.12
N ALA A 209 -18.43 -4.54 13.00
CA ALA A 209 -19.81 -4.26 13.38
C ALA A 209 -20.82 -4.83 12.38
N ASN A 210 -20.49 -4.82 11.09
CA ASN A 210 -21.41 -5.13 9.99
C ASN A 210 -20.80 -6.11 8.96
N PRO A 211 -20.28 -7.30 9.37
CA PRO A 211 -19.51 -8.17 8.49
C PRO A 211 -20.31 -8.64 7.26
N THR A 212 -21.59 -8.92 7.40
CA THR A 212 -22.47 -9.37 6.30
C THR A 212 -22.64 -8.32 5.20
N SER A 213 -22.46 -7.06 5.51
CA SER A 213 -22.54 -5.96 4.54
C SER A 213 -21.31 -5.87 3.65
N TYR A 214 -20.14 -6.24 4.18
CA TYR A 214 -18.84 -5.99 3.54
C TYR A 214 -18.06 -7.23 3.12
N LEU A 215 -18.44 -8.42 3.55
CA LEU A 215 -17.88 -9.67 3.04
C LEU A 215 -18.50 -10.03 1.68
N SER A 216 -17.68 -10.52 0.74
CA SER A 216 -18.08 -10.96 -0.61
C SER A 216 -18.13 -12.47 -0.72
#